data_6a5ebd0c76ba9f1dbb498744d727c57c
#
_entry.id   6a5ebd0c76ba9f1dbb498744d727c57c
#
_cell.length_a   1.000
_cell.length_b   1.000
_cell.length_c   1.000
_cell.angle_alpha   90.00
_cell.angle_beta   90.00
_cell.angle_gamma   90.00
#
_symmetry.space_group_name_H-M   'P 1'
#
loop_
_entity.id
_entity.type
_entity.pdbx_description
1 polymer ?
#
loop_
_entity_poly.entity_id
_entity_poly.type
_entity_poly.pdbx_seq_one_letter_code
_entity_poly.pdbx_strand_id
1 'polypeptide(L)'
;MSLWLDFLGTEIRYVDTPTYGRIRIAEAGRANKEAILFQHGLNGHLEAYAKNLIALSEQFHVIAFDYVGHGLSDKKLDDYNPAIFAEQLRELMDVLKIAAAHLSGESLGGWVSGIFAAKYPERVKRLMLNTAGGIPVVSAKGKQDMANFMALNKANVDSVPNRGTVLARMQWLLHPNNHGMLNEELVDLRLKIYLAPDTRRVAPKINAVIQRHDDFLIPLESLRCETLFLWTQDNPIHDLEAAHAASARVPGSLFYLMQGDAAHWPQYEAPAEFNEVAATFFSTGKLPASGKG
;
A
#
# COMPACT_ATOMS: atom_id res chain seq x y z
N MET A 1 11.98 17.19 8.70
CA MET A 1 10.99 17.15 9.82
C MET A 1 11.05 15.76 10.40
N SER A 2 10.92 15.56 11.71
CA SER A 2 11.03 14.23 12.31
C SER A 2 9.82 13.37 11.97
N LEU A 3 10.04 12.08 11.69
CA LEU A 3 8.99 11.11 11.35
C LEU A 3 7.94 10.97 12.46
N TRP A 4 8.36 11.07 13.72
CA TRP A 4 7.43 10.95 14.84
C TRP A 4 6.44 12.14 14.94
N LEU A 5 6.77 13.32 14.38
CA LEU A 5 5.84 14.45 14.30
C LEU A 5 4.65 14.14 13.38
N ASP A 6 4.89 13.36 12.32
CA ASP A 6 3.82 12.92 11.41
C ASP A 6 2.85 11.94 12.11
N PHE A 7 3.30 11.28 13.20
CA PHE A 7 2.47 10.40 14.02
C PHE A 7 1.90 11.06 15.29
N LEU A 8 2.14 12.35 15.49
CA LEU A 8 1.63 13.03 16.69
C LEU A 8 0.10 13.01 16.73
N GLY A 9 -0.47 12.39 17.78
CA GLY A 9 -1.92 12.16 17.89
C GLY A 9 -2.37 10.79 17.38
N THR A 10 -1.45 9.95 16.91
CA THR A 10 -1.70 8.56 16.50
C THR A 10 -1.38 7.60 17.63
N GLU A 11 -2.21 6.59 17.84
CA GLU A 11 -1.88 5.46 18.71
C GLU A 11 -1.16 4.37 17.91
N ILE A 12 0.08 4.04 18.30
CA ILE A 12 0.83 2.92 17.71
C ILE A 12 0.87 1.78 18.73
N ARG A 13 0.37 0.61 18.33
CA ARG A 13 0.30 -0.57 19.20
C ARG A 13 0.37 -1.87 18.42
N TYR A 14 0.45 -2.97 19.16
CA TYR A 14 0.30 -4.32 18.60
C TYR A 14 -1.10 -4.86 18.86
N VAL A 15 -1.59 -5.63 17.89
CA VAL A 15 -2.84 -6.38 17.94
C VAL A 15 -2.49 -7.86 17.76
N ASP A 16 -2.91 -8.68 18.72
CA ASP A 16 -2.74 -10.13 18.62
C ASP A 16 -3.82 -10.72 17.72
N THR A 17 -3.38 -11.41 16.68
CA THR A 17 -4.26 -12.14 15.77
C THR A 17 -4.04 -13.64 15.91
N PRO A 18 -5.09 -14.48 15.88
CA PRO A 18 -4.98 -15.92 16.13
C PRO A 18 -3.99 -16.62 15.21
N THR A 19 -4.05 -16.33 13.90
CA THR A 19 -3.25 -17.01 12.88
C THR A 19 -1.92 -16.30 12.62
N TYR A 20 -1.94 -14.97 12.50
CA TYR A 20 -0.80 -14.19 11.98
C TYR A 20 0.09 -13.60 13.08
N GLY A 21 -0.25 -13.79 14.37
CA GLY A 21 0.50 -13.29 15.52
C GLY A 21 0.31 -11.81 15.78
N ARG A 22 1.34 -11.16 16.30
CA ARG A 22 1.28 -9.74 16.63
C ARG A 22 1.45 -8.89 15.38
N ILE A 23 0.43 -8.09 15.10
CA ILE A 23 0.40 -7.15 13.99
C ILE A 23 0.55 -5.74 14.56
N ARG A 24 1.57 -5.01 14.08
CA ARG A 24 1.72 -3.60 14.45
C ARG A 24 0.75 -2.75 13.64
N ILE A 25 0.01 -1.90 14.35
CA ILE A 25 -0.90 -0.93 13.75
C ILE A 25 -0.57 0.47 14.23
N ALA A 26 -0.93 1.47 13.44
CA ALA A 26 -1.03 2.87 13.80
C ALA A 26 -2.44 3.35 13.47
N GLU A 27 -3.12 3.96 14.44
CA GLU A 27 -4.51 4.37 14.25
C GLU A 27 -4.80 5.76 14.83
N ALA A 28 -5.75 6.47 14.21
CA ALA A 28 -6.24 7.76 14.65
C ALA A 28 -7.74 7.90 14.35
N GLY A 29 -8.45 8.79 15.03
CA GLY A 29 -9.88 9.02 14.77
C GLY A 29 -10.81 7.87 15.17
N ARG A 30 -10.47 7.07 16.18
CA ARG A 30 -11.22 5.87 16.63
C ARG A 30 -12.69 6.13 16.96
N ALA A 31 -13.07 7.36 17.27
CA ALA A 31 -14.46 7.71 17.55
C ALA A 31 -15.35 7.77 16.30
N ASN A 32 -14.75 7.83 15.11
CA ASN A 32 -15.48 7.88 13.84
C ASN A 32 -16.07 6.52 13.49
N LYS A 33 -17.26 6.53 12.86
CA LYS A 33 -18.00 5.31 12.53
C LYS A 33 -17.48 4.56 11.31
N GLU A 34 -16.82 5.27 10.41
CA GLU A 34 -16.30 4.70 9.16
C GLU A 34 -14.79 4.55 9.27
N ALA A 35 -14.31 3.35 8.95
CA ALA A 35 -12.89 3.04 8.99
C ALA A 35 -12.26 3.05 7.60
N ILE A 36 -11.01 3.51 7.53
CA ILE A 36 -10.11 3.33 6.39
C ILE A 36 -8.94 2.46 6.85
N LEU A 37 -8.65 1.39 6.11
CA LEU A 37 -7.44 0.60 6.31
C LEU A 37 -6.45 0.85 5.17
N PHE A 38 -5.28 1.38 5.51
CA PHE A 38 -4.18 1.61 4.60
C PHE A 38 -3.15 0.49 4.63
N GLN A 39 -2.72 0.06 3.45
CA GLN A 39 -1.87 -1.10 3.24
C GLN A 39 -0.64 -0.72 2.43
N HIS A 40 0.55 -0.95 3.00
CA HIS A 40 1.82 -0.64 2.37
C HIS A 40 2.21 -1.63 1.26
N GLY A 41 3.16 -1.25 0.41
CA GLY A 41 3.72 -2.07 -0.64
C GLY A 41 4.72 -3.13 -0.15
N LEU A 42 5.26 -3.89 -1.09
CA LEU A 42 6.22 -4.97 -0.83
C LEU A 42 7.47 -4.43 -0.12
N ASN A 43 7.88 -5.13 0.93
CA ASN A 43 8.99 -4.72 1.81
C ASN A 43 8.77 -3.35 2.47
N GLY A 44 7.53 -2.85 2.48
CA GLY A 44 7.15 -1.61 3.15
C GLY A 44 6.85 -1.80 4.64
N HIS A 45 6.31 -0.75 5.21
CA HIS A 45 5.81 -0.70 6.59
C HIS A 45 4.86 0.49 6.73
N LEU A 46 4.11 0.55 7.84
CA LEU A 46 3.02 1.51 8.06
C LEU A 46 3.43 2.99 7.96
N GLU A 47 4.71 3.30 8.12
CA GLU A 47 5.24 4.65 8.00
C GLU A 47 5.11 5.24 6.57
N ALA A 48 4.81 4.42 5.57
CA ALA A 48 4.46 4.90 4.23
C ALA A 48 3.20 5.79 4.24
N TYR A 49 2.38 5.69 5.29
CA TYR A 49 1.15 6.45 5.48
C TYR A 49 1.20 7.47 6.63
N ALA A 50 2.39 7.78 7.13
CA ALA A 50 2.56 8.71 8.26
C ALA A 50 1.87 10.07 8.03
N LYS A 51 1.90 10.59 6.80
CA LYS A 51 1.33 11.89 6.43
C LYS A 51 -0.19 11.88 6.16
N ASN A 52 -0.83 10.70 6.31
CA ASN A 52 -2.24 10.52 5.95
C ASN A 52 -3.13 10.23 7.17
N LEU A 53 -2.58 9.61 8.22
CA LEU A 53 -3.34 9.16 9.37
C LEU A 53 -4.10 10.30 10.06
N ILE A 54 -3.39 11.34 10.48
CA ILE A 54 -4.00 12.46 11.20
C ILE A 54 -4.90 13.31 10.30
N ALA A 55 -4.45 13.58 9.06
CA ALA A 55 -5.22 14.39 8.12
C ALA A 55 -6.61 13.81 7.83
N LEU A 56 -6.73 12.48 7.78
CA LEU A 56 -8.00 11.81 7.51
C LEU A 56 -8.77 11.45 8.80
N SER A 57 -8.14 11.54 9.96
CA SER A 57 -8.75 11.14 11.25
C SER A 57 -9.84 12.08 11.74
N GLU A 58 -9.98 13.26 11.14
CA GLU A 58 -11.11 14.17 11.43
C GLU A 58 -12.46 13.57 11.00
N GLN A 59 -12.46 12.74 9.96
CA GLN A 59 -13.67 12.17 9.37
C GLN A 59 -13.76 10.65 9.51
N PHE A 60 -12.62 9.95 9.62
CA PHE A 60 -12.54 8.50 9.59
C PHE A 60 -11.77 7.92 10.77
N HIS A 61 -12.07 6.70 11.15
CA HIS A 61 -11.15 5.88 11.93
C HIS A 61 -10.09 5.34 10.96
N VAL A 62 -8.90 5.93 10.97
CA VAL A 62 -7.83 5.61 10.02
C VAL A 62 -6.85 4.65 10.66
N ILE A 63 -6.54 3.57 9.96
CA ILE A 63 -5.64 2.51 10.43
C ILE A 63 -4.64 2.20 9.32
N ALA A 64 -3.35 2.28 9.63
CA ALA A 64 -2.28 1.68 8.84
C ALA A 64 -1.67 0.53 9.63
N PHE A 65 -1.23 -0.53 8.97
CA PHE A 65 -0.67 -1.69 9.65
C PHE A 65 0.48 -2.32 8.85
N ASP A 66 1.35 -3.04 9.56
CA ASP A 66 2.37 -3.86 8.93
C ASP A 66 1.81 -5.25 8.62
N TYR A 67 1.97 -5.72 7.40
CA TYR A 67 1.67 -7.12 7.08
C TYR A 67 2.52 -8.09 7.92
N VAL A 68 2.00 -9.29 8.17
CA VAL A 68 2.81 -10.39 8.68
C VAL A 68 4.04 -10.58 7.77
N GLY A 69 5.20 -10.72 8.37
CA GLY A 69 6.46 -10.77 7.61
C GLY A 69 7.11 -9.40 7.35
N HIS A 70 6.36 -8.30 7.45
CA HIS A 70 6.85 -6.95 7.15
C HIS A 70 6.98 -6.09 8.41
N GLY A 71 7.65 -4.95 8.25
CA GLY A 71 7.77 -3.93 9.28
C GLY A 71 8.21 -4.50 10.63
N LEU A 72 7.46 -4.17 11.67
CA LEU A 72 7.68 -4.67 13.03
C LEU A 72 6.61 -5.71 13.46
N SER A 73 5.76 -6.18 12.55
CA SER A 73 4.86 -7.31 12.79
C SER A 73 5.61 -8.65 12.83
N ASP A 74 4.99 -9.68 13.38
CA ASP A 74 5.57 -11.02 13.47
C ASP A 74 5.93 -11.60 12.09
N LYS A 75 6.97 -12.46 12.05
CA LYS A 75 7.57 -13.02 10.83
C LYS A 75 7.66 -14.54 10.92
N LYS A 76 6.49 -15.19 11.00
CA LYS A 76 6.40 -16.60 11.37
C LYS A 76 5.92 -17.57 10.27
N LEU A 77 5.51 -17.03 9.10
CA LEU A 77 4.97 -17.88 8.04
C LEU A 77 6.06 -18.52 7.17
N ASP A 78 5.69 -19.59 6.51
CA ASP A 78 6.53 -20.31 5.54
C ASP A 78 6.24 -19.93 4.09
N ASP A 79 5.06 -19.38 3.79
CA ASP A 79 4.70 -18.79 2.51
C ASP A 79 4.10 -17.40 2.71
N TYR A 80 4.29 -16.53 1.72
CA TYR A 80 3.75 -15.19 1.66
C TYR A 80 3.21 -14.95 0.26
N ASN A 81 1.94 -14.59 0.16
CA ASN A 81 1.30 -14.24 -1.11
C ASN A 81 0.10 -13.32 -0.86
N PRO A 82 -0.44 -12.66 -1.90
CA PRO A 82 -1.52 -11.69 -1.72
C PRO A 82 -2.79 -12.29 -1.12
N ALA A 83 -3.08 -13.57 -1.37
CA ALA A 83 -4.24 -14.24 -0.78
C ALA A 83 -4.08 -14.46 0.73
N ILE A 84 -2.87 -14.79 1.19
CA ILE A 84 -2.55 -14.88 2.63
C ILE A 84 -2.67 -13.51 3.29
N PHE A 85 -2.18 -12.46 2.66
CA PHE A 85 -2.33 -11.10 3.19
C PHE A 85 -3.78 -10.63 3.22
N ALA A 86 -4.62 -11.05 2.27
CA ALA A 86 -6.05 -10.79 2.30
C ALA A 86 -6.73 -11.50 3.49
N GLU A 87 -6.33 -12.72 3.81
CA GLU A 87 -6.82 -13.41 5.02
C GLU A 87 -6.35 -12.74 6.31
N GLN A 88 -5.10 -12.26 6.34
CA GLN A 88 -4.62 -11.46 7.47
C GLN A 88 -5.45 -10.19 7.66
N LEU A 89 -5.77 -9.48 6.57
CA LEU A 89 -6.63 -8.29 6.62
C LEU A 89 -8.00 -8.63 7.20
N ARG A 90 -8.62 -9.75 6.76
CA ARG A 90 -9.89 -10.21 7.31
C ARG A 90 -9.79 -10.45 8.81
N GLU A 91 -8.79 -11.20 9.25
CA GLU A 91 -8.60 -11.53 10.66
C GLU A 91 -8.30 -10.27 11.51
N LEU A 92 -7.50 -9.34 10.99
CA LEU A 92 -7.25 -8.06 11.66
C LEU A 92 -8.54 -7.25 11.82
N MET A 93 -9.36 -7.15 10.77
CA MET A 93 -10.66 -6.46 10.86
C MET A 93 -11.58 -7.12 11.87
N ASP A 94 -11.59 -8.47 11.97
CA ASP A 94 -12.40 -9.22 12.93
C ASP A 94 -11.96 -8.93 14.37
N VAL A 95 -10.65 -8.96 14.65
CA VAL A 95 -10.10 -8.63 15.97
C VAL A 95 -10.38 -7.18 16.37
N LEU A 96 -10.30 -6.26 15.41
CA LEU A 96 -10.62 -4.84 15.61
C LEU A 96 -12.14 -4.56 15.65
N LYS A 97 -12.99 -5.58 15.42
CA LYS A 97 -14.45 -5.48 15.35
C LYS A 97 -14.93 -4.50 14.26
N ILE A 98 -14.24 -4.47 13.14
CA ILE A 98 -14.58 -3.65 11.97
C ILE A 98 -15.34 -4.55 11.00
N ALA A 99 -16.65 -4.38 10.92
CA ALA A 99 -17.50 -5.20 10.04
C ALA A 99 -17.23 -4.93 8.56
N ALA A 100 -17.10 -3.67 8.17
CA ALA A 100 -16.75 -3.24 6.82
C ALA A 100 -15.98 -1.91 6.86
N ALA A 101 -15.08 -1.71 5.90
CA ALA A 101 -14.22 -0.54 5.83
C ALA A 101 -13.98 -0.06 4.40
N HIS A 102 -13.49 1.17 4.27
CA HIS A 102 -12.83 1.61 3.06
C HIS A 102 -11.41 1.03 3.03
N LEU A 103 -10.97 0.58 1.86
CA LEU A 103 -9.63 0.03 1.69
C LEU A 103 -8.82 0.85 0.71
N SER A 104 -7.56 1.09 1.05
CA SER A 104 -6.57 1.61 0.12
C SER A 104 -5.22 0.98 0.38
N GLY A 105 -4.50 0.74 -0.69
CA GLY A 105 -3.15 0.22 -0.57
C GLY A 105 -2.30 0.61 -1.75
N GLU A 106 -1.03 0.85 -1.48
CA GLU A 106 -0.01 1.12 -2.48
C GLU A 106 0.62 -0.18 -2.95
N SER A 107 0.78 -0.37 -4.26
CA SER A 107 1.51 -1.50 -4.85
C SER A 107 0.95 -2.86 -4.39
N LEU A 108 1.71 -3.66 -3.60
CA LEU A 108 1.23 -4.89 -2.98
C LEU A 108 -0.04 -4.63 -2.14
N GLY A 109 -0.10 -3.51 -1.44
CA GLY A 109 -1.28 -3.15 -0.64
C GLY A 109 -2.54 -2.99 -1.48
N GLY A 110 -2.43 -2.37 -2.66
CA GLY A 110 -3.53 -2.29 -3.63
C GLY A 110 -3.91 -3.64 -4.20
N TRP A 111 -2.92 -4.48 -4.48
CA TRP A 111 -3.11 -5.86 -4.93
C TRP A 111 -3.92 -6.67 -3.91
N VAL A 112 -3.51 -6.65 -2.65
CA VAL A 112 -4.22 -7.33 -1.55
C VAL A 112 -5.62 -6.77 -1.36
N SER A 113 -5.78 -5.44 -1.39
CA SER A 113 -7.09 -4.78 -1.27
C SER A 113 -8.06 -5.22 -2.37
N GLY A 114 -7.58 -5.34 -3.61
CA GLY A 114 -8.38 -5.81 -4.75
C GLY A 114 -8.81 -7.27 -4.61
N ILE A 115 -7.88 -8.17 -4.22
CA ILE A 115 -8.21 -9.58 -3.94
C ILE A 115 -9.21 -9.69 -2.80
N PHE A 116 -9.00 -8.92 -1.73
CA PHE A 116 -9.91 -8.89 -0.58
C PHE A 116 -11.30 -8.43 -0.99
N ALA A 117 -11.41 -7.35 -1.76
CA ALA A 117 -12.70 -6.81 -2.21
C ALA A 117 -13.46 -7.78 -3.12
N ALA A 118 -12.77 -8.54 -3.95
CA ALA A 118 -13.38 -9.57 -4.77
C ALA A 118 -13.87 -10.78 -3.95
N LYS A 119 -13.11 -11.15 -2.90
CA LYS A 119 -13.40 -12.31 -2.05
C LYS A 119 -14.43 -12.02 -0.96
N TYR A 120 -14.43 -10.81 -0.41
CA TYR A 120 -15.25 -10.37 0.72
C TYR A 120 -15.95 -9.04 0.40
N PRO A 121 -16.82 -9.00 -0.64
CA PRO A 121 -17.42 -7.74 -1.10
C PRO A 121 -18.25 -7.03 -0.03
N GLU A 122 -18.86 -7.77 0.91
CA GLU A 122 -19.64 -7.22 2.02
C GLU A 122 -18.79 -6.53 3.09
N ARG A 123 -17.46 -6.77 3.06
CA ARG A 123 -16.50 -6.18 4.00
C ARG A 123 -15.88 -4.88 3.48
N VAL A 124 -16.17 -4.48 2.23
CA VAL A 124 -15.57 -3.30 1.59
C VAL A 124 -16.63 -2.28 1.23
N LYS A 125 -16.51 -1.08 1.79
CA LYS A 125 -17.38 0.06 1.46
C LYS A 125 -16.97 0.69 0.13
N ARG A 126 -15.72 1.14 0.03
CA ARG A 126 -15.10 1.68 -1.18
C ARG A 126 -13.65 1.20 -1.26
N LEU A 127 -13.16 1.05 -2.46
CA LEU A 127 -11.81 0.58 -2.76
C LEU A 127 -11.03 1.65 -3.53
N MET A 128 -9.86 2.05 -3.05
CA MET A 128 -8.93 2.91 -3.77
C MET A 128 -7.64 2.13 -4.07
N LEU A 129 -7.44 1.78 -5.32
CA LEU A 129 -6.23 1.12 -5.82
C LEU A 129 -5.17 2.18 -6.09
N ASN A 130 -4.25 2.34 -5.16
CA ASN A 130 -3.19 3.33 -5.22
C ASN A 130 -1.94 2.73 -5.87
N THR A 131 -1.63 3.11 -7.11
CA THR A 131 -0.49 2.57 -7.86
C THR A 131 -0.33 1.05 -7.73
N ALA A 132 -1.45 0.34 -7.79
CA ALA A 132 -1.59 -1.04 -7.33
C ALA A 132 -0.85 -2.05 -8.22
N GLY A 133 -0.25 -3.07 -7.59
CA GLY A 133 0.13 -4.33 -8.25
C GLY A 133 -1.08 -5.24 -8.49
N GLY A 134 -0.83 -6.42 -9.08
CA GLY A 134 -1.88 -7.42 -9.31
C GLY A 134 -2.82 -7.10 -10.47
N ILE A 135 -2.51 -6.09 -11.27
CA ILE A 135 -3.19 -5.80 -12.55
C ILE A 135 -2.39 -6.39 -13.71
N PRO A 136 -3.03 -6.80 -14.82
CA PRO A 136 -2.32 -7.35 -15.97
C PRO A 136 -1.34 -6.35 -16.57
N VAL A 137 -0.14 -6.83 -16.91
CA VAL A 137 0.87 -6.04 -17.62
C VAL A 137 0.58 -6.11 -19.11
N VAL A 138 0.14 -5.01 -19.70
CA VAL A 138 -0.34 -5.00 -21.10
C VAL A 138 0.65 -4.37 -22.08
N SER A 139 1.48 -3.41 -21.64
CA SER A 139 2.38 -2.66 -22.51
C SER A 139 3.80 -3.25 -22.58
N ALA A 140 4.55 -2.88 -23.62
CA ALA A 140 5.97 -3.22 -23.72
C ALA A 140 6.78 -2.52 -22.60
N LYS A 141 6.43 -1.26 -22.27
CA LYS A 141 7.03 -0.51 -21.18
C LYS A 141 6.78 -1.22 -19.84
N GLY A 142 5.54 -1.59 -19.53
CA GLY A 142 5.19 -2.28 -18.30
C GLY A 142 5.92 -3.62 -18.14
N LYS A 143 6.12 -4.38 -19.23
CA LYS A 143 6.93 -5.62 -19.20
C LYS A 143 8.39 -5.33 -18.85
N GLN A 144 8.96 -4.27 -19.42
CA GLN A 144 10.34 -3.86 -19.11
C GLN A 144 10.46 -3.36 -17.67
N ASP A 145 9.51 -2.53 -17.21
CA ASP A 145 9.48 -2.02 -15.83
C ASP A 145 9.38 -3.17 -14.82
N MET A 146 8.53 -4.16 -15.08
CA MET A 146 8.41 -5.35 -14.25
C MET A 146 9.70 -6.19 -14.24
N ALA A 147 10.36 -6.35 -15.39
CA ALA A 147 11.64 -7.05 -15.46
C ALA A 147 12.74 -6.32 -14.66
N ASN A 148 12.81 -5.00 -14.76
CA ASN A 148 13.73 -4.16 -13.98
C ASN A 148 13.44 -4.28 -12.48
N PHE A 149 12.18 -4.25 -12.09
CA PHE A 149 11.75 -4.43 -10.70
C PHE A 149 12.14 -5.80 -10.15
N MET A 150 11.93 -6.88 -10.91
CA MET A 150 12.33 -8.25 -10.53
C MET A 150 13.85 -8.33 -10.33
N ALA A 151 14.63 -7.79 -11.25
CA ALA A 151 16.10 -7.77 -11.16
C ALA A 151 16.59 -7.00 -9.92
N LEU A 152 16.01 -5.82 -9.65
CA LEU A 152 16.33 -5.01 -8.48
C LEU A 152 16.00 -5.73 -7.17
N ASN A 153 14.84 -6.38 -7.10
CA ASN A 153 14.46 -7.14 -5.91
C ASN A 153 15.38 -8.34 -5.68
N LYS A 154 15.74 -9.08 -6.71
CA LYS A 154 16.70 -10.18 -6.61
C LYS A 154 18.02 -9.69 -6.05
N ALA A 155 18.61 -8.63 -6.60
CA ALA A 155 19.85 -8.06 -6.13
C ALA A 155 19.78 -7.64 -4.65
N ASN A 156 18.65 -7.07 -4.22
CA ASN A 156 18.45 -6.66 -2.82
C ASN A 156 18.32 -7.85 -1.85
N VAL A 157 17.71 -8.95 -2.28
CA VAL A 157 17.60 -10.18 -1.46
C VAL A 157 18.97 -10.86 -1.31
N ASP A 158 19.74 -10.91 -2.39
CA ASP A 158 21.04 -11.58 -2.44
C ASP A 158 22.13 -10.82 -1.69
N SER A 159 21.92 -9.53 -1.35
CA SER A 159 22.87 -8.66 -0.68
C SER A 159 22.55 -8.43 0.80
N VAL A 160 23.56 -7.92 1.56
CA VAL A 160 23.31 -7.37 2.89
C VAL A 160 22.91 -5.91 2.74
N PRO A 161 21.71 -5.51 3.20
CA PRO A 161 21.27 -4.12 3.11
C PRO A 161 22.23 -3.19 3.85
N ASN A 162 22.49 -2.03 3.27
CA ASN A 162 23.16 -0.91 3.93
C ASN A 162 22.39 0.38 3.65
N ARG A 163 22.76 1.45 4.34
CA ARG A 163 22.03 2.72 4.24
C ARG A 163 21.98 3.26 2.81
N GLY A 164 23.07 3.13 2.06
CA GLY A 164 23.12 3.58 0.66
C GLY A 164 22.17 2.79 -0.24
N THR A 165 22.13 1.46 -0.12
CA THR A 165 21.23 0.62 -0.92
C THR A 165 19.76 0.84 -0.56
N VAL A 166 19.45 1.07 0.72
CA VAL A 166 18.08 1.39 1.17
C VAL A 166 17.65 2.75 0.62
N LEU A 167 18.50 3.78 0.74
CA LEU A 167 18.23 5.11 0.22
C LEU A 167 18.04 5.10 -1.29
N ALA A 168 18.93 4.46 -2.04
CA ALA A 168 18.85 4.37 -3.50
C ALA A 168 17.55 3.67 -3.94
N ARG A 169 17.12 2.60 -3.25
CA ARG A 169 15.85 1.94 -3.53
C ARG A 169 14.66 2.86 -3.25
N MET A 170 14.68 3.60 -2.15
CA MET A 170 13.60 4.53 -1.84
C MET A 170 13.53 5.67 -2.85
N GLN A 171 14.68 6.23 -3.23
CA GLN A 171 14.76 7.26 -4.27
C GLN A 171 14.25 6.75 -5.64
N TRP A 172 14.53 5.50 -5.99
CA TRP A 172 14.02 4.90 -7.22
C TRP A 172 12.48 4.79 -7.24
N LEU A 173 11.83 4.67 -6.09
CA LEU A 173 10.37 4.62 -5.98
C LEU A 173 9.74 6.02 -6.02
N LEU A 174 10.49 7.08 -5.73
CA LEU A 174 9.98 8.44 -5.66
C LEU A 174 10.30 9.23 -6.95
N HIS A 175 9.46 10.20 -7.24
CA HIS A 175 9.75 11.18 -8.28
C HIS A 175 11.06 11.94 -7.95
N PRO A 176 11.95 12.20 -8.93
CA PRO A 176 13.25 12.83 -8.65
C PRO A 176 13.16 14.15 -7.88
N ASN A 177 12.14 14.97 -8.13
CA ASN A 177 11.91 16.23 -7.42
C ASN A 177 11.59 16.03 -5.93
N ASN A 178 11.19 14.83 -5.53
CA ASN A 178 10.77 14.49 -4.17
C ASN A 178 11.86 13.73 -3.37
N HIS A 179 13.04 13.48 -3.92
CA HIS A 179 14.11 12.79 -3.19
C HIS A 179 14.48 13.48 -1.87
N GLY A 180 14.38 14.81 -1.82
CA GLY A 180 14.62 15.59 -0.59
C GLY A 180 13.54 15.40 0.51
N MET A 181 12.41 14.77 0.21
CA MET A 181 11.37 14.45 1.19
C MET A 181 11.70 13.22 2.04
N LEU A 182 12.62 12.37 1.59
CA LEU A 182 13.07 11.21 2.35
C LEU A 182 13.84 11.67 3.58
N ASN A 183 13.25 11.51 4.75
CA ASN A 183 13.96 11.85 5.96
C ASN A 183 14.87 10.72 6.43
N GLU A 184 15.91 11.10 7.17
CA GLU A 184 16.94 10.20 7.67
C GLU A 184 16.36 9.10 8.57
N GLU A 185 15.39 9.45 9.43
CA GLU A 185 14.75 8.52 10.36
C GLU A 185 13.99 7.40 9.64
N LEU A 186 13.33 7.72 8.51
CA LEU A 186 12.62 6.74 7.71
C LEU A 186 13.59 5.76 7.04
N VAL A 187 14.71 6.26 6.53
CA VAL A 187 15.77 5.43 5.93
C VAL A 187 16.41 4.52 6.98
N ASP A 188 16.73 5.07 8.15
CA ASP A 188 17.37 4.33 9.24
C ASP A 188 16.43 3.28 9.85
N LEU A 189 15.14 3.62 10.02
CA LEU A 189 14.12 2.66 10.44
C LEU A 189 14.01 1.50 9.46
N ARG A 190 13.95 1.79 8.16
CA ARG A 190 13.87 0.76 7.12
C ARG A 190 15.11 -0.13 7.11
N LEU A 191 16.29 0.46 7.21
CA LEU A 191 17.54 -0.29 7.33
C LEU A 191 17.54 -1.21 8.56
N LYS A 192 17.11 -0.70 9.72
CA LYS A 192 17.00 -1.49 10.95
C LYS A 192 16.05 -2.68 10.78
N ILE A 193 14.88 -2.46 10.15
CA ILE A 193 13.94 -3.53 9.84
C ILE A 193 14.58 -4.58 8.92
N TYR A 194 15.25 -4.15 7.86
CA TYR A 194 15.85 -5.06 6.88
C TYR A 194 17.03 -5.86 7.43
N LEU A 195 17.77 -5.32 8.39
CA LEU A 195 18.89 -6.01 9.04
C LEU A 195 18.44 -6.99 10.14
N ALA A 196 17.20 -6.90 10.60
CA ALA A 196 16.71 -7.80 11.63
C ALA A 196 16.77 -9.26 11.16
N PRO A 197 17.30 -10.20 11.99
CA PRO A 197 17.53 -11.59 11.58
C PRO A 197 16.26 -12.30 11.09
N ASP A 198 15.13 -12.04 11.72
CA ASP A 198 13.82 -12.61 11.34
C ASP A 198 13.32 -12.05 10.01
N THR A 199 13.53 -10.75 9.73
CA THR A 199 13.24 -10.14 8.43
C THR A 199 14.11 -10.75 7.34
N ARG A 200 15.40 -10.90 7.56
CA ARG A 200 16.31 -11.51 6.58
C ARG A 200 15.94 -12.96 6.28
N ARG A 201 15.49 -13.71 7.28
CA ARG A 201 15.03 -15.09 7.12
C ARG A 201 13.82 -15.22 6.19
N VAL A 202 12.88 -14.27 6.26
CA VAL A 202 11.63 -14.32 5.46
C VAL A 202 11.69 -13.52 4.17
N ALA A 203 12.64 -12.61 4.01
CA ALA A 203 12.74 -11.74 2.83
C ALA A 203 12.74 -12.50 1.48
N PRO A 204 13.44 -13.63 1.30
CA PRO A 204 13.38 -14.39 0.06
C PRO A 204 11.96 -14.90 -0.24
N LYS A 205 11.24 -15.36 0.79
CA LYS A 205 9.86 -15.88 0.67
C LYS A 205 8.88 -14.75 0.31
N ILE A 206 9.03 -13.58 0.92
CA ILE A 206 8.21 -12.39 0.64
C ILE A 206 8.46 -11.91 -0.79
N ASN A 207 9.71 -11.84 -1.23
CA ASN A 207 10.04 -11.34 -2.57
C ASN A 207 9.66 -12.33 -3.68
N ALA A 208 9.47 -13.62 -3.38
CA ALA A 208 8.98 -14.61 -4.33
C ALA A 208 7.56 -14.29 -4.85
N VAL A 209 6.78 -13.45 -4.15
CA VAL A 209 5.45 -13.04 -4.60
C VAL A 209 5.45 -12.37 -5.97
N ILE A 210 6.52 -11.64 -6.31
CA ILE A 210 6.64 -10.95 -7.59
C ILE A 210 6.73 -11.94 -8.75
N GLN A 211 7.44 -13.07 -8.54
CA GLN A 211 7.59 -14.12 -9.55
C GLN A 211 6.27 -14.88 -9.78
N ARG A 212 5.34 -14.78 -8.84
CA ARG A 212 4.01 -15.39 -8.88
C ARG A 212 2.91 -14.37 -9.20
N HIS A 213 3.28 -13.22 -9.81
CA HIS A 213 2.34 -12.14 -10.08
C HIS A 213 1.10 -12.62 -10.83
N ASP A 214 1.27 -13.39 -11.89
CA ASP A 214 0.18 -13.85 -12.75
C ASP A 214 -0.72 -14.91 -12.09
N ASP A 215 -0.23 -15.59 -11.03
CA ASP A 215 -1.01 -16.57 -10.27
C ASP A 215 -2.09 -15.89 -9.39
N PHE A 216 -1.95 -14.61 -9.09
CA PHE A 216 -2.78 -13.90 -8.11
C PHE A 216 -3.36 -12.58 -8.64
N LEU A 217 -3.60 -12.43 -9.93
CA LEU A 217 -4.20 -11.22 -10.47
C LEU A 217 -5.50 -10.86 -9.76
N ILE A 218 -5.75 -9.57 -9.60
CA ILE A 218 -7.03 -9.06 -9.08
C ILE A 218 -8.13 -9.48 -10.06
N PRO A 219 -9.20 -10.17 -9.61
CA PRO A 219 -10.33 -10.51 -10.45
C PRO A 219 -11.22 -9.28 -10.66
N LEU A 220 -10.75 -8.34 -11.51
CA LEU A 220 -11.29 -6.99 -11.70
C LEU A 220 -12.80 -6.98 -11.96
N GLU A 221 -13.31 -7.90 -12.79
CA GLU A 221 -14.72 -8.01 -13.13
C GLU A 221 -15.60 -8.48 -11.94
N SER A 222 -14.96 -8.99 -10.89
CA SER A 222 -15.64 -9.46 -9.66
C SER A 222 -15.78 -8.37 -8.61
N LEU A 223 -15.13 -7.20 -8.80
CA LEU A 223 -15.26 -6.09 -7.87
C LEU A 223 -16.69 -5.55 -7.87
N ARG A 224 -17.29 -5.37 -6.68
CA ARG A 224 -18.68 -4.94 -6.50
C ARG A 224 -18.83 -3.61 -5.78
N CYS A 225 -17.75 -3.14 -5.13
CA CYS A 225 -17.74 -1.84 -4.46
C CYS A 225 -17.37 -0.71 -5.43
N GLU A 226 -17.74 0.52 -5.09
CA GLU A 226 -17.24 1.71 -5.78
C GLU A 226 -15.71 1.69 -5.72
N THR A 227 -15.06 1.76 -6.90
CA THR A 227 -13.60 1.60 -7.04
C THR A 227 -12.99 2.82 -7.69
N LEU A 228 -11.91 3.32 -7.09
CA LEU A 228 -11.06 4.38 -7.66
C LEU A 228 -9.68 3.80 -7.97
N PHE A 229 -9.22 4.01 -9.20
CA PHE A 229 -7.82 3.85 -9.57
C PHE A 229 -7.12 5.20 -9.41
N LEU A 230 -6.24 5.31 -8.43
CA LEU A 230 -5.40 6.48 -8.21
C LEU A 230 -3.99 6.16 -8.72
N TRP A 231 -3.51 6.95 -9.67
CA TRP A 231 -2.27 6.67 -10.36
C TRP A 231 -1.40 7.90 -10.52
N THR A 232 -0.16 7.68 -10.96
CA THR A 232 0.82 8.73 -11.23
C THR A 232 1.40 8.55 -12.63
N GLN A 233 1.85 9.64 -13.23
CA GLN A 233 2.44 9.62 -14.58
C GLN A 233 3.79 8.89 -14.60
N ASP A 234 4.61 9.09 -13.58
CA ASP A 234 6.01 8.67 -13.54
C ASP A 234 6.24 7.42 -12.66
N ASN A 235 5.23 6.55 -12.57
CA ASN A 235 5.36 5.30 -11.82
C ASN A 235 6.41 4.37 -12.45
N PRO A 236 7.47 3.97 -11.71
CA PRO A 236 8.56 3.17 -12.27
C PRO A 236 8.22 1.66 -12.38
N ILE A 237 7.07 1.20 -11.87
CA ILE A 237 6.72 -0.22 -11.81
C ILE A 237 5.42 -0.53 -12.55
N HIS A 238 4.37 0.24 -12.28
CA HIS A 238 3.02 -0.01 -12.78
C HIS A 238 2.61 1.11 -13.72
N ASP A 239 2.76 0.88 -15.02
CA ASP A 239 2.56 1.90 -16.03
C ASP A 239 1.08 2.34 -16.14
N LEU A 240 0.91 3.55 -16.68
CA LEU A 240 -0.41 4.19 -16.80
C LEU A 240 -1.33 3.43 -17.79
N GLU A 241 -0.77 2.83 -18.84
CA GLU A 241 -1.54 2.06 -19.83
C GLU A 241 -2.18 0.83 -19.19
N ALA A 242 -1.42 0.10 -18.36
CA ALA A 242 -1.94 -1.04 -17.60
C ALA A 242 -3.05 -0.61 -16.63
N ALA A 243 -2.89 0.55 -15.98
CA ALA A 243 -3.88 1.08 -15.07
C ALA A 243 -5.20 1.45 -15.77
N HIS A 244 -5.13 2.12 -16.93
CA HIS A 244 -6.31 2.42 -17.73
C HIS A 244 -7.00 1.15 -18.23
N ALA A 245 -6.22 0.18 -18.74
CA ALA A 245 -6.77 -1.11 -19.16
C ALA A 245 -7.47 -1.87 -18.03
N ALA A 246 -6.90 -1.83 -16.82
CA ALA A 246 -7.51 -2.44 -15.65
C ALA A 246 -8.78 -1.71 -15.20
N SER A 247 -8.76 -0.38 -15.17
CA SER A 247 -9.93 0.45 -14.83
C SER A 247 -11.10 0.20 -15.77
N ALA A 248 -10.86 0.07 -17.09
CA ALA A 248 -11.89 -0.24 -18.06
C ALA A 248 -12.59 -1.59 -17.84
N ARG A 249 -11.97 -2.51 -17.08
CA ARG A 249 -12.57 -3.82 -16.71
C ARG A 249 -13.42 -3.77 -15.46
N VAL A 250 -13.46 -2.64 -14.75
CA VAL A 250 -14.28 -2.45 -13.54
C VAL A 250 -15.41 -1.46 -13.86
N PRO A 251 -16.64 -1.94 -14.09
CA PRO A 251 -17.73 -1.06 -14.48
C PRO A 251 -18.02 0.02 -13.43
N GLY A 252 -18.09 1.27 -13.86
CA GLY A 252 -18.34 2.41 -12.98
C GLY A 252 -17.16 2.84 -12.11
N SER A 253 -15.98 2.27 -12.32
CA SER A 253 -14.77 2.75 -11.61
C SER A 253 -14.42 4.18 -12.01
N LEU A 254 -13.85 4.90 -11.07
CA LEU A 254 -13.25 6.21 -11.30
C LEU A 254 -11.75 6.05 -11.53
N PHE A 255 -11.17 6.99 -12.26
CA PHE A 255 -9.75 7.09 -12.48
C PHE A 255 -9.27 8.48 -12.08
N TYR A 256 -8.21 8.56 -11.27
CA TYR A 256 -7.58 9.82 -10.89
C TYR A 256 -6.09 9.76 -11.17
N LEU A 257 -5.62 10.63 -12.04
CA LEU A 257 -4.20 10.85 -12.28
C LEU A 257 -3.74 12.00 -11.39
N MET A 258 -2.80 11.70 -10.48
CA MET A 258 -2.20 12.71 -9.61
C MET A 258 -1.61 13.87 -10.42
N GLN A 259 -1.89 15.09 -10.00
CA GLN A 259 -1.49 16.30 -10.71
C GLN A 259 -0.10 16.81 -10.26
N GLY A 260 0.27 16.51 -9.01
CA GLY A 260 1.58 16.83 -8.47
C GLY A 260 2.67 15.84 -8.89
N ASP A 261 3.91 16.26 -8.73
CA ASP A 261 5.07 15.39 -8.91
C ASP A 261 5.00 14.22 -7.91
N ALA A 262 4.64 13.06 -8.40
CA ALA A 262 4.61 11.82 -7.62
C ALA A 262 4.90 10.62 -8.52
N ALA A 263 5.55 9.60 -7.97
CA ALA A 263 5.87 8.37 -8.68
C ALA A 263 5.15 7.17 -8.04
N HIS A 264 5.84 6.34 -7.24
CA HIS A 264 5.22 5.12 -6.71
C HIS A 264 4.52 5.30 -5.37
N TRP A 265 4.83 6.38 -4.64
CA TRP A 265 4.30 6.66 -3.30
C TRP A 265 3.50 7.98 -3.23
N PRO A 266 2.42 8.16 -4.01
CA PRO A 266 1.70 9.42 -4.03
C PRO A 266 1.18 9.84 -2.66
N GLN A 267 0.80 8.92 -1.77
CA GLN A 267 0.40 9.18 -0.39
C GLN A 267 1.51 9.84 0.45
N TYR A 268 2.77 9.61 0.11
CA TYR A 268 3.93 10.17 0.80
C TYR A 268 4.47 11.41 0.07
N GLU A 269 4.46 11.38 -1.26
CA GLU A 269 5.06 12.39 -2.14
C GLU A 269 4.19 13.63 -2.28
N ALA A 270 2.88 13.45 -2.45
CA ALA A 270 1.89 14.52 -2.59
C ALA A 270 0.74 14.32 -1.57
N PRO A 271 1.03 14.33 -0.25
CA PRO A 271 0.06 13.94 0.77
C PRO A 271 -1.18 14.84 0.82
N ALA A 272 -1.06 16.13 0.50
CA ALA A 272 -2.20 17.04 0.51
C ALA A 272 -3.24 16.65 -0.55
N GLU A 273 -2.80 16.45 -1.79
CA GLU A 273 -3.65 16.02 -2.90
C GLU A 273 -4.21 14.61 -2.65
N PHE A 274 -3.36 13.66 -2.23
CA PHE A 274 -3.79 12.32 -1.89
C PHE A 274 -4.88 12.31 -0.81
N ASN A 275 -4.71 13.07 0.26
CA ASN A 275 -5.66 13.13 1.37
C ASN A 275 -6.99 13.77 0.93
N GLU A 276 -6.96 14.82 0.09
CA GLU A 276 -8.17 15.42 -0.48
C GLU A 276 -8.96 14.42 -1.33
N VAL A 277 -8.27 13.71 -2.23
CA VAL A 277 -8.88 12.68 -3.08
C VAL A 277 -9.45 11.54 -2.24
N ALA A 278 -8.68 11.04 -1.27
CA ALA A 278 -9.11 9.97 -0.38
C ALA A 278 -10.32 10.37 0.46
N ALA A 279 -10.29 11.56 1.10
CA ALA A 279 -11.40 12.05 1.90
C ALA A 279 -12.67 12.22 1.07
N THR A 280 -12.56 12.84 -0.11
CA THR A 280 -13.69 13.06 -1.00
C THR A 280 -14.27 11.73 -1.51
N PHE A 281 -13.41 10.84 -2.01
CA PHE A 281 -13.87 9.56 -2.53
C PHE A 281 -14.48 8.67 -1.45
N PHE A 282 -13.85 8.53 -0.30
CA PHE A 282 -14.37 7.68 0.76
C PHE A 282 -15.64 8.23 1.42
N SER A 283 -15.84 9.55 1.43
CA SER A 283 -17.08 10.15 1.92
C SER A 283 -18.23 10.08 0.91
N THR A 284 -17.95 10.31 -0.39
CA THR A 284 -18.99 10.62 -1.38
C THR A 284 -19.06 9.66 -2.58
N GLY A 285 -18.03 8.85 -2.82
CA GLY A 285 -17.88 8.06 -4.04
C GLY A 285 -17.53 8.89 -5.29
N LYS A 286 -17.09 10.15 -5.11
CA LYS A 286 -16.78 11.08 -6.20
C LYS A 286 -15.32 11.56 -6.12
N LEU A 287 -14.85 12.19 -7.19
CA LEU A 287 -13.57 12.90 -7.19
C LEU A 287 -13.76 14.35 -6.70
N PRO A 288 -12.68 15.00 -6.18
CA PRO A 288 -12.71 16.43 -5.87
C PRO A 288 -13.05 17.27 -7.10
N ALA A 289 -13.68 18.43 -6.90
CA ALA A 289 -14.10 19.30 -8.00
C ALA A 289 -12.94 19.87 -8.85
N SER A 290 -11.72 19.88 -8.32
CA SER A 290 -10.49 20.31 -8.99
C SER A 290 -9.85 19.21 -9.86
N GLY A 291 -10.27 17.96 -9.74
CA GLY A 291 -9.75 16.84 -10.52
C GLY A 291 -10.36 16.80 -11.91
N LYS A 292 -9.58 17.06 -12.94
CA LYS A 292 -9.97 16.68 -14.30
C LYS A 292 -9.84 15.16 -14.38
N GLY A 293 -10.94 14.48 -14.60
CA GLY A 293 -10.99 13.05 -14.89
C GLY A 293 -10.38 12.70 -16.25
#